data_1f654e2a09e62b8bb139eb4256610a80
#
_entry.id   1f654e2a09e62b8bb139eb4256610a80
#
_cell.length_a   1.000
_cell.length_b   1.000
_cell.length_c   1.000
_cell.angle_alpha   90.00
_cell.angle_beta   90.00
_cell.angle_gamma   90.00
#
_symmetry.space_group_name_H-M   'P 1'
#
loop_
_entity.id
_entity.type
_entity.pdbx_description
1 polymer ?
#
loop_
_entity_poly.entity_id
_entity_poly.type
_entity_poly.pdbx_seq_one_letter_code
_entity_poly.pdbx_strand_id
1 'polypeptide(L)'
;MTAALRWQRWLPEFVLLGMIWGSSFVFMRMTSQQFGPWTTAWLRVSVAVLVLLPFLLWNGHSAALKRHWRTVMTMGVINSGIPFICFAYAVLHISTGMSSILNCISPLFGALIAWLWLGERPGHWRAFGMLLGFIGAALLAAGVGGGLSFNAGANGWAMLACLVATACYGTATSISQRYLSGVPPLVIATGSQMGACLFLILPGLWFHPTQVPTASAWVGLLMIGAVSTALAYMLYFRLIAKTGGSRTLSVTYLVPLFANIIGVVFLDETLSLRILLCGGLILLGTAMANGMFMPAFLRRR
;
A
#
# COMPACT_ATOMS: atom_id res chain seq x y z
N MET A 1 8.86 31.88 13.21
CA MET A 1 9.41 30.52 13.03
C MET A 1 9.54 30.28 11.55
N THR A 2 10.76 30.19 11.02
CA THR A 2 11.05 30.04 9.59
C THR A 2 10.55 28.67 9.07
N ALA A 3 10.15 28.60 7.80
CA ALA A 3 9.67 27.38 7.15
C ALA A 3 10.65 26.18 7.36
N ALA A 4 11.95 26.43 7.39
CA ALA A 4 12.99 25.44 7.63
C ALA A 4 12.86 24.70 8.99
N LEU A 5 12.50 25.40 10.08
CA LEU A 5 12.30 24.81 11.41
C LEU A 5 11.04 23.93 11.48
N ARG A 6 10.06 24.13 10.59
CA ARG A 6 8.85 23.27 10.51
C ARG A 6 9.14 21.93 9.85
N TRP A 7 10.07 21.87 8.87
CA TRP A 7 10.45 20.62 8.16
C TRP A 7 11.20 19.65 9.08
N GLN A 8 12.06 20.14 9.95
CA GLN A 8 12.88 19.34 10.85
C GLN A 8 12.07 18.49 11.85
N ARG A 9 10.82 18.87 12.14
CA ARG A 9 9.99 18.19 13.14
C ARG A 9 9.21 16.96 12.65
N TRP A 10 8.91 16.87 11.35
CA TRP A 10 8.11 15.76 10.82
C TRP A 10 8.87 14.92 9.78
N LEU A 11 9.96 15.43 9.22
CA LEU A 11 10.76 14.73 8.21
C LEU A 11 11.30 13.37 8.69
N PRO A 12 11.81 13.21 9.93
CA PRO A 12 12.24 11.90 10.42
C PRO A 12 11.11 10.88 10.48
N GLU A 13 9.92 11.29 10.94
CA GLU A 13 8.74 10.41 10.97
C GLU A 13 8.29 10.01 9.55
N PHE A 14 8.40 10.92 8.61
CA PHE A 14 8.05 10.70 7.21
C PHE A 14 9.00 9.70 6.53
N VAL A 15 10.31 9.88 6.73
CA VAL A 15 11.33 8.95 6.21
C VAL A 15 11.21 7.58 6.88
N LEU A 16 11.01 7.56 8.20
CA LEU A 16 10.81 6.32 8.95
C LEU A 16 9.59 5.54 8.44
N LEU A 17 8.47 6.22 8.19
CA LEU A 17 7.27 5.59 7.63
C LEU A 17 7.52 5.02 6.22
N GLY A 18 8.24 5.76 5.37
CA GLY A 18 8.65 5.27 4.04
C GLY A 18 9.53 4.03 4.12
N MET A 19 10.48 4.01 5.07
CA MET A 19 11.36 2.87 5.33
C MET A 19 10.57 1.66 5.86
N ILE A 20 9.66 1.86 6.83
CA ILE A 20 8.81 0.80 7.38
C ILE A 20 7.93 0.18 6.29
N TRP A 21 7.30 0.99 5.45
CA TRP A 21 6.48 0.46 4.35
C TRP A 21 7.31 -0.16 3.23
N GLY A 22 8.49 0.39 2.93
CA GLY A 22 9.41 -0.20 1.96
C GLY A 22 9.93 -1.57 2.41
N SER A 23 10.34 -1.70 3.66
CA SER A 23 10.80 -2.97 4.22
C SER A 23 9.70 -4.04 4.30
N SER A 24 8.43 -3.63 4.32
CA SER A 24 7.30 -4.57 4.42
C SER A 24 7.25 -5.56 3.25
N PHE A 25 7.71 -5.19 2.06
CA PHE A 25 7.75 -6.09 0.90
C PHE A 25 8.76 -7.22 1.09
N VAL A 26 9.90 -6.93 1.69
CA VAL A 26 10.94 -7.93 2.01
C VAL A 26 10.44 -8.90 3.07
N PHE A 27 9.92 -8.38 4.19
CA PHE A 27 9.32 -9.25 5.23
C PHE A 27 8.14 -10.05 4.70
N MET A 28 7.32 -9.47 3.81
CA MET A 28 6.22 -10.19 3.18
C MET A 28 6.73 -11.35 2.31
N ARG A 29 7.83 -11.17 1.55
CA ARG A 29 8.44 -12.26 0.79
C ARG A 29 8.94 -13.37 1.69
N MET A 30 9.71 -13.03 2.74
CA MET A 30 10.22 -14.00 3.72
C MET A 30 9.10 -14.83 4.37
N THR A 31 8.01 -14.17 4.77
CA THR A 31 6.86 -14.84 5.40
C THR A 31 6.07 -15.65 4.38
N SER A 32 5.79 -15.12 3.19
CA SER A 32 4.98 -15.81 2.19
C SER A 32 5.64 -17.07 1.63
N GLN A 33 6.98 -17.14 1.63
CA GLN A 33 7.72 -18.34 1.24
C GLN A 33 7.46 -19.53 2.18
N GLN A 34 7.15 -19.29 3.44
CA GLN A 34 6.97 -20.32 4.45
C GLN A 34 5.51 -20.51 4.89
N PHE A 35 4.75 -19.44 5.01
CA PHE A 35 3.34 -19.49 5.41
C PHE A 35 2.37 -19.57 4.20
N GLY A 36 2.87 -19.31 2.99
CA GLY A 36 2.01 -19.08 1.83
C GLY A 36 1.28 -17.73 1.86
N PRO A 37 0.72 -17.29 0.72
CA PRO A 37 0.11 -15.95 0.61
C PRO A 37 -1.11 -15.74 1.52
N TRP A 38 -1.99 -16.72 1.61
CA TRP A 38 -3.25 -16.66 2.36
C TRP A 38 -3.01 -16.53 3.87
N THR A 39 -2.20 -17.44 4.40
CA THR A 39 -1.86 -17.45 5.84
C THR A 39 -1.03 -16.24 6.22
N THR A 40 -0.09 -15.81 5.36
CA THR A 40 0.68 -14.56 5.59
C THR A 40 -0.24 -13.36 5.69
N ALA A 41 -1.18 -13.19 4.74
CA ALA A 41 -2.12 -12.08 4.75
C ALA A 41 -3.03 -12.12 5.98
N TRP A 42 -3.57 -13.29 6.34
CA TRP A 42 -4.41 -13.46 7.52
C TRP A 42 -3.67 -13.16 8.82
N LEU A 43 -2.51 -13.76 9.05
CA LEU A 43 -1.73 -13.55 10.26
C LEU A 43 -1.23 -12.11 10.39
N ARG A 44 -0.86 -11.45 9.28
CA ARG A 44 -0.49 -10.04 9.24
C ARG A 44 -1.60 -9.15 9.80
N VAL A 45 -2.83 -9.31 9.32
CA VAL A 45 -3.96 -8.50 9.79
C VAL A 45 -4.38 -8.88 11.21
N SER A 46 -4.25 -10.14 11.60
CA SER A 46 -4.51 -10.62 12.97
C SER A 46 -3.59 -9.96 13.99
N VAL A 47 -2.27 -9.95 13.71
CA VAL A 47 -1.28 -9.25 14.54
C VAL A 47 -1.59 -7.76 14.61
N ALA A 48 -1.97 -7.13 13.48
CA ALA A 48 -2.34 -5.73 13.46
C ALA A 48 -3.59 -5.44 14.32
N VAL A 49 -4.60 -6.31 14.29
CA VAL A 49 -5.79 -6.21 15.18
C VAL A 49 -5.40 -6.32 16.64
N LEU A 50 -4.55 -7.30 16.99
CA LEU A 50 -4.09 -7.50 18.39
C LEU A 50 -3.39 -6.25 18.95
N VAL A 51 -2.72 -5.47 18.11
CA VAL A 51 -2.04 -4.22 18.53
C VAL A 51 -3.01 -3.03 18.51
N LEU A 52 -3.78 -2.86 17.42
CA LEU A 52 -4.61 -1.67 17.23
C LEU A 52 -5.88 -1.66 18.08
N LEU A 53 -6.49 -2.83 18.35
CA LEU A 53 -7.75 -2.91 19.08
C LEU A 53 -7.62 -2.46 20.55
N PRO A 54 -6.61 -2.91 21.33
CA PRO A 54 -6.38 -2.38 22.68
C PRO A 54 -6.17 -0.86 22.66
N PHE A 55 -5.40 -0.35 21.69
CA PHE A 55 -5.14 1.08 21.57
C PHE A 55 -6.42 1.87 21.24
N LEU A 56 -7.29 1.33 20.37
CA LEU A 56 -8.61 1.91 20.05
C LEU A 56 -9.51 1.97 21.29
N LEU A 57 -9.56 0.88 22.08
CA LEU A 57 -10.39 0.80 23.28
C LEU A 57 -9.90 1.78 24.34
N TRP A 58 -8.59 1.88 24.53
CA TRP A 58 -7.99 2.85 25.48
C TRP A 58 -8.31 4.30 25.12
N ASN A 59 -8.33 4.63 23.83
CA ASN A 59 -8.68 5.96 23.36
C ASN A 59 -10.22 6.24 23.34
N GLY A 60 -11.05 5.32 23.84
CA GLY A 60 -12.49 5.52 23.96
C GLY A 60 -13.29 5.49 22.66
N HIS A 61 -12.71 4.96 21.57
CA HIS A 61 -13.34 4.98 20.23
C HIS A 61 -14.28 3.79 19.95
N SER A 62 -14.63 2.98 20.96
CA SER A 62 -15.50 1.80 20.80
C SER A 62 -16.89 2.14 20.26
N ALA A 63 -17.48 3.24 20.70
CA ALA A 63 -18.80 3.70 20.22
C ALA A 63 -18.76 4.08 18.73
N ALA A 64 -17.70 4.76 18.29
CA ALA A 64 -17.51 5.11 16.88
C ALA A 64 -17.31 3.86 16.00
N LEU A 65 -16.55 2.87 16.48
CA LEU A 65 -16.39 1.59 15.80
C LEU A 65 -17.73 0.86 15.67
N LYS A 66 -18.51 0.76 16.75
CA LYS A 66 -19.84 0.14 16.74
C LYS A 66 -20.81 0.85 15.76
N ARG A 67 -20.75 2.18 15.66
CA ARG A 67 -21.58 2.96 14.75
C ARG A 67 -21.25 2.71 13.27
N HIS A 68 -19.98 2.57 12.92
CA HIS A 68 -19.50 2.48 11.53
C HIS A 68 -19.00 1.08 11.13
N TRP A 69 -19.21 0.04 11.96
CA TRP A 69 -18.60 -1.29 11.83
C TRP A 69 -18.79 -1.91 10.44
N ARG A 70 -20.01 -1.84 9.86
CA ARG A 70 -20.30 -2.41 8.54
C ARG A 70 -19.40 -1.79 7.46
N THR A 71 -19.35 -0.47 7.41
CA THR A 71 -18.58 0.25 6.39
C THR A 71 -17.07 0.04 6.55
N VAL A 72 -16.54 0.14 7.79
CA VAL A 72 -15.11 -0.02 8.01
C VAL A 72 -14.65 -1.46 7.80
N MET A 73 -15.45 -2.46 8.16
CA MET A 73 -15.12 -3.87 7.93
C MET A 73 -15.19 -4.23 6.44
N THR A 74 -16.25 -3.82 5.73
CA THR A 74 -16.34 -4.04 4.27
C THR A 74 -15.20 -3.35 3.54
N MET A 75 -14.89 -2.10 3.92
CA MET A 75 -13.72 -1.40 3.39
C MET A 75 -12.42 -2.18 3.68
N GLY A 76 -12.33 -2.84 4.84
CA GLY A 76 -11.16 -3.63 5.22
C GLY A 76 -10.88 -4.80 4.29
N VAL A 77 -11.91 -5.48 3.79
CA VAL A 77 -11.74 -6.53 2.77
C VAL A 77 -11.08 -5.97 1.52
N ILE A 78 -11.54 -4.79 1.07
CA ILE A 78 -11.05 -4.12 -0.15
C ILE A 78 -9.69 -3.47 0.10
N ASN A 79 -9.45 -2.85 1.28
CA ASN A 79 -8.22 -2.11 1.58
C ASN A 79 -7.07 -3.00 2.07
N SER A 80 -7.35 -4.14 2.68
CA SER A 80 -6.33 -4.96 3.34
C SER A 80 -6.46 -6.44 2.97
N GLY A 81 -7.66 -7.00 2.95
CA GLY A 81 -7.88 -8.43 2.69
C GLY A 81 -7.36 -8.84 1.31
N ILE A 82 -7.97 -8.36 0.25
CA ILE A 82 -7.59 -8.67 -1.13
C ILE A 82 -6.19 -8.19 -1.46
N PRO A 83 -5.80 -6.91 -1.18
CA PRO A 83 -4.47 -6.43 -1.53
C PRO A 83 -3.33 -7.20 -0.86
N PHE A 84 -3.48 -7.59 0.38
CA PHE A 84 -2.40 -8.29 1.08
C PHE A 84 -2.17 -9.70 0.54
N ILE A 85 -3.23 -10.43 0.12
CA ILE A 85 -3.08 -11.70 -0.59
C ILE A 85 -2.38 -11.46 -1.93
N CYS A 86 -2.84 -10.46 -2.69
CA CYS A 86 -2.29 -10.16 -4.01
C CYS A 86 -0.79 -9.82 -3.94
N PHE A 87 -0.38 -8.97 -3.00
CA PHE A 87 1.04 -8.65 -2.82
C PHE A 87 1.84 -9.80 -2.22
N ALA A 88 1.26 -10.57 -1.28
CA ALA A 88 1.90 -11.77 -0.73
C ALA A 88 2.16 -12.84 -1.80
N TYR A 89 1.25 -12.98 -2.76
CA TYR A 89 1.44 -13.81 -3.95
C TYR A 89 2.49 -13.22 -4.89
N ALA A 90 2.39 -11.92 -5.17
CA ALA A 90 3.26 -11.25 -6.14
C ALA A 90 4.74 -11.33 -5.74
N VAL A 91 5.10 -11.09 -4.48
CA VAL A 91 6.50 -11.12 -4.02
C VAL A 91 7.14 -12.51 -4.09
N LEU A 92 6.37 -13.57 -4.32
CA LEU A 92 6.90 -14.93 -4.58
C LEU A 92 7.37 -15.11 -6.03
N HIS A 93 6.88 -14.28 -6.97
CA HIS A 93 7.10 -14.45 -8.40
C HIS A 93 7.85 -13.29 -9.05
N ILE A 94 7.75 -12.07 -8.48
CA ILE A 94 8.47 -10.87 -8.94
C ILE A 94 9.26 -10.26 -7.78
N SER A 95 10.23 -9.39 -8.10
CA SER A 95 11.05 -8.76 -7.06
C SER A 95 10.22 -7.86 -6.13
N THR A 96 10.70 -7.69 -4.90
CA THR A 96 10.06 -6.82 -3.90
C THR A 96 10.07 -5.37 -4.38
N GLY A 97 11.16 -4.96 -5.04
CA GLY A 97 11.27 -3.65 -5.68
C GLY A 97 10.23 -3.45 -6.77
N MET A 98 10.03 -4.41 -7.68
CA MET A 98 9.00 -4.33 -8.72
C MET A 98 7.59 -4.26 -8.12
N SER A 99 7.29 -5.09 -7.12
CA SER A 99 5.99 -5.08 -6.42
C SER A 99 5.71 -3.72 -5.78
N SER A 100 6.72 -3.10 -5.17
CA SER A 100 6.60 -1.78 -4.55
C SER A 100 6.42 -0.64 -5.55
N ILE A 101 7.07 -0.73 -6.73
CA ILE A 101 6.87 0.23 -7.84
C ILE A 101 5.44 0.13 -8.36
N LEU A 102 4.93 -1.09 -8.58
CA LEU A 102 3.55 -1.29 -9.00
C LEU A 102 2.56 -0.75 -7.95
N ASN A 103 2.87 -0.86 -6.66
CA ASN A 103 2.05 -0.27 -5.61
C ASN A 103 1.89 1.26 -5.74
N CYS A 104 2.86 1.96 -6.32
CA CYS A 104 2.77 3.41 -6.56
C CYS A 104 1.73 3.82 -7.62
N ILE A 105 1.10 2.85 -8.30
CA ILE A 105 -0.03 3.09 -9.21
C ILE A 105 -1.33 3.32 -8.42
N SER A 106 -1.39 2.97 -7.13
CA SER A 106 -2.60 3.11 -6.29
C SER A 106 -3.27 4.50 -6.37
N PRO A 107 -2.55 5.63 -6.31
CA PRO A 107 -3.17 6.94 -6.47
C PRO A 107 -3.76 7.19 -7.85
N LEU A 108 -3.24 6.55 -8.91
CA LEU A 108 -3.79 6.66 -10.27
C LEU A 108 -5.17 5.98 -10.34
N PHE A 109 -5.29 4.77 -9.78
CA PHE A 109 -6.59 4.12 -9.64
C PHE A 109 -7.52 4.92 -8.72
N GLY A 110 -6.99 5.52 -7.64
CA GLY A 110 -7.75 6.41 -6.76
C GLY A 110 -8.37 7.57 -7.54
N ALA A 111 -7.57 8.26 -8.35
CA ALA A 111 -8.04 9.37 -9.19
C ALA A 111 -9.03 8.91 -10.27
N LEU A 112 -8.78 7.77 -10.90
CA LEU A 112 -9.68 7.18 -11.90
C LEU A 112 -11.03 6.81 -11.30
N ILE A 113 -11.04 6.14 -10.15
CA ILE A 113 -12.27 5.71 -9.48
C ILE A 113 -13.03 6.91 -8.90
N ALA A 114 -12.33 7.91 -8.34
CA ALA A 114 -12.95 9.16 -7.92
C ALA A 114 -13.61 9.89 -9.09
N TRP A 115 -12.99 9.91 -10.26
CA TRP A 115 -13.61 10.46 -11.46
C TRP A 115 -14.87 9.69 -11.87
N LEU A 116 -14.77 8.35 -11.99
CA LEU A 116 -15.89 7.52 -12.48
C LEU A 116 -17.05 7.41 -11.48
N TRP A 117 -16.76 7.39 -10.18
CA TRP A 117 -17.74 7.14 -9.14
C TRP A 117 -18.17 8.39 -8.36
N LEU A 118 -17.21 9.29 -8.05
CA LEU A 118 -17.51 10.53 -7.31
C LEU A 118 -17.73 11.74 -8.22
N GLY A 119 -17.49 11.60 -9.54
CA GLY A 119 -17.63 12.67 -10.51
C GLY A 119 -16.49 13.71 -10.48
N GLU A 120 -15.41 13.43 -9.75
CA GLU A 120 -14.25 14.32 -9.63
C GLU A 120 -13.41 14.29 -10.89
N ARG A 121 -13.70 15.16 -11.85
CA ARG A 121 -12.97 15.21 -13.13
C ARG A 121 -11.52 15.68 -12.91
N PRO A 122 -10.50 14.87 -13.30
CA PRO A 122 -9.12 15.31 -13.23
C PRO A 122 -8.89 16.43 -14.25
N GLY A 123 -8.21 17.51 -13.81
CA GLY A 123 -7.74 18.52 -14.77
C GLY A 123 -6.72 17.92 -15.75
N HIS A 124 -6.50 18.60 -16.89
CA HIS A 124 -5.64 18.09 -17.99
C HIS A 124 -4.25 17.65 -17.51
N TRP A 125 -3.63 18.38 -16.56
CA TRP A 125 -2.33 18.03 -15.98
C TRP A 125 -2.35 16.71 -15.22
N ARG A 126 -3.39 16.49 -14.43
CA ARG A 126 -3.57 15.24 -13.68
C ARG A 126 -3.87 14.08 -14.62
N ALA A 127 -4.72 14.29 -15.64
CA ALA A 127 -5.03 13.29 -16.63
C ALA A 127 -3.79 12.85 -17.43
N PHE A 128 -2.92 13.80 -17.82
CA PHE A 128 -1.65 13.49 -18.45
C PHE A 128 -0.73 12.67 -17.52
N GLY A 129 -0.63 13.05 -16.25
CA GLY A 129 0.11 12.26 -15.25
C GLY A 129 -0.43 10.83 -15.10
N MET A 130 -1.76 10.67 -15.06
CA MET A 130 -2.38 9.34 -15.03
C MET A 130 -2.00 8.50 -16.25
N LEU A 131 -2.10 9.06 -17.45
CA LEU A 131 -1.73 8.37 -18.69
C LEU A 131 -0.26 7.96 -18.66
N LEU A 132 0.63 8.84 -18.27
CA LEU A 132 2.07 8.58 -18.16
C LEU A 132 2.37 7.42 -17.19
N GLY A 133 1.72 7.42 -16.02
CA GLY A 133 1.88 6.38 -15.01
C GLY A 133 1.37 5.00 -15.49
N PHE A 134 0.23 4.96 -16.16
CA PHE A 134 -0.29 3.70 -16.73
C PHE A 134 0.58 3.20 -17.90
N ILE A 135 1.13 4.09 -18.72
CA ILE A 135 2.11 3.70 -19.76
C ILE A 135 3.35 3.08 -19.11
N GLY A 136 3.89 3.70 -18.07
CA GLY A 136 5.02 3.15 -17.30
C GLY A 136 4.74 1.75 -16.75
N ALA A 137 3.55 1.52 -16.24
CA ALA A 137 3.11 0.21 -15.75
C ALA A 137 2.99 -0.82 -16.89
N ALA A 138 2.41 -0.43 -18.02
CA ALA A 138 2.27 -1.29 -19.19
C ALA A 138 3.65 -1.67 -19.78
N LEU A 139 4.58 -0.72 -19.88
CA LEU A 139 5.96 -0.97 -20.31
C LEU A 139 6.72 -1.89 -19.36
N LEU A 140 6.50 -1.74 -18.04
CA LEU A 140 7.07 -2.63 -17.06
C LEU A 140 6.53 -4.04 -17.20
N ALA A 141 5.21 -4.18 -17.43
CA ALA A 141 4.53 -5.45 -17.63
C ALA A 141 4.99 -6.16 -18.91
N ALA A 142 5.05 -5.44 -20.02
CA ALA A 142 5.46 -5.98 -21.32
C ALA A 142 6.87 -6.59 -21.32
N GLY A 143 7.71 -6.24 -20.36
CA GLY A 143 9.08 -6.68 -20.29
C GLY A 143 9.40 -7.92 -19.51
N VAL A 144 8.45 -8.45 -18.79
CA VAL A 144 8.67 -9.62 -17.94
C VAL A 144 8.71 -10.94 -18.73
N GLY A 145 8.30 -10.93 -20.00
CA GLY A 145 8.32 -12.11 -20.86
C GLY A 145 9.32 -12.08 -22.03
N GLY A 146 10.23 -11.08 -22.09
CA GLY A 146 11.22 -10.99 -23.19
C GLY A 146 10.66 -10.49 -24.53
N GLY A 147 9.43 -9.96 -24.57
CA GLY A 147 8.75 -9.40 -25.73
C GLY A 147 7.44 -8.70 -25.34
N LEU A 148 6.77 -8.07 -26.32
CA LEU A 148 5.43 -7.48 -26.13
C LEU A 148 4.32 -8.54 -25.93
N SER A 149 4.66 -9.82 -25.83
CA SER A 149 3.71 -10.88 -25.53
C SER A 149 3.42 -10.91 -24.03
N PHE A 150 2.17 -10.73 -23.68
CA PHE A 150 1.64 -11.01 -22.35
C PHE A 150 1.76 -12.53 -22.13
N ASN A 151 2.93 -12.99 -21.76
CA ASN A 151 3.12 -14.39 -21.42
C ASN A 151 2.46 -14.59 -20.05
N ALA A 152 1.33 -15.30 -20.04
CA ALA A 152 0.54 -15.61 -18.84
C ALA A 152 1.26 -16.61 -17.90
N GLY A 153 2.59 -16.48 -17.77
CA GLY A 153 3.37 -17.17 -16.75
C GLY A 153 3.11 -16.60 -15.35
N ALA A 154 3.68 -17.24 -14.33
CA ALA A 154 3.53 -16.82 -12.92
C ALA A 154 3.83 -15.34 -12.69
N ASN A 155 4.79 -14.78 -13.42
CA ASN A 155 5.15 -13.35 -13.33
C ASN A 155 4.05 -12.42 -13.84
N GLY A 156 3.37 -12.77 -14.94
CA GLY A 156 2.24 -12.00 -15.46
C GLY A 156 1.06 -11.97 -14.47
N TRP A 157 0.74 -13.11 -13.87
CA TRP A 157 -0.28 -13.18 -12.82
C TRP A 157 0.10 -12.39 -11.58
N ALA A 158 1.38 -12.38 -11.19
CA ALA A 158 1.88 -11.57 -10.08
C ALA A 158 1.71 -10.08 -10.33
N MET A 159 2.00 -9.61 -11.54
CA MET A 159 1.79 -8.21 -11.91
C MET A 159 0.30 -7.85 -11.94
N LEU A 160 -0.55 -8.73 -12.49
CA LEU A 160 -2.00 -8.54 -12.45
C LEU A 160 -2.52 -8.48 -11.02
N ALA A 161 -2.02 -9.33 -10.13
CA ALA A 161 -2.35 -9.28 -8.70
C ALA A 161 -1.97 -7.93 -8.08
N CYS A 162 -0.79 -7.36 -8.39
CA CYS A 162 -0.42 -6.01 -7.95
C CYS A 162 -1.39 -4.94 -8.49
N LEU A 163 -1.83 -5.03 -9.75
CA LEU A 163 -2.79 -4.10 -10.33
C LEU A 163 -4.16 -4.21 -9.66
N VAL A 164 -4.64 -5.43 -9.38
CA VAL A 164 -5.86 -5.65 -8.60
C VAL A 164 -5.75 -5.04 -7.21
N ALA A 165 -4.63 -5.26 -6.52
CA ALA A 165 -4.38 -4.67 -5.20
C ALA A 165 -4.44 -3.14 -5.23
N THR A 166 -3.81 -2.52 -6.23
CA THR A 166 -3.79 -1.05 -6.38
C THR A 166 -5.15 -0.48 -6.75
N ALA A 167 -5.94 -1.17 -7.57
CA ALA A 167 -7.34 -0.81 -7.84
C ALA A 167 -8.20 -0.91 -6.57
N CYS A 168 -7.99 -1.93 -5.76
CA CYS A 168 -8.65 -2.06 -4.46
C CYS A 168 -8.30 -0.89 -3.52
N TYR A 169 -7.03 -0.47 -3.45
CA TYR A 169 -6.64 0.72 -2.66
C TYR A 169 -7.32 1.99 -3.17
N GLY A 170 -7.39 2.19 -4.49
CA GLY A 170 -8.12 3.31 -5.09
C GLY A 170 -9.60 3.30 -4.73
N THR A 171 -10.25 2.13 -4.78
CA THR A 171 -11.66 1.94 -4.39
C THR A 171 -11.86 2.23 -2.90
N ALA A 172 -11.00 1.69 -2.04
CA ALA A 172 -11.06 1.92 -0.60
C ALA A 172 -10.91 3.41 -0.23
N THR A 173 -10.04 4.13 -0.94
CA THR A 173 -9.89 5.59 -0.78
C THR A 173 -11.20 6.31 -1.10
N SER A 174 -11.87 5.98 -2.20
CA SER A 174 -13.16 6.57 -2.59
C SER A 174 -14.28 6.22 -1.60
N ILE A 175 -14.32 4.98 -1.09
CA ILE A 175 -15.24 4.57 -0.02
C ILE A 175 -15.00 5.42 1.24
N SER A 176 -13.73 5.58 1.63
CA SER A 176 -13.37 6.37 2.81
C SER A 176 -13.80 7.82 2.67
N GLN A 177 -13.56 8.45 1.52
CA GLN A 177 -14.00 9.82 1.24
C GLN A 177 -15.53 9.96 1.33
N ARG A 178 -16.27 9.04 0.74
CA ARG A 178 -17.73 9.15 0.62
C ARG A 178 -18.48 8.80 1.91
N TYR A 179 -18.02 7.78 2.64
CA TYR A 179 -18.79 7.18 3.74
C TYR A 179 -18.14 7.29 5.11
N LEU A 180 -16.84 7.58 5.19
CA LEU A 180 -16.09 7.63 6.44
C LEU A 180 -15.49 9.01 6.73
N SER A 181 -15.99 10.05 6.06
CA SER A 181 -15.60 11.43 6.35
C SER A 181 -15.99 11.79 7.79
N GLY A 182 -15.03 12.31 8.56
CA GLY A 182 -15.21 12.65 9.98
C GLY A 182 -15.12 11.48 10.97
N VAL A 183 -14.99 10.22 10.49
CA VAL A 183 -14.72 9.07 11.37
C VAL A 183 -13.25 9.13 11.83
N PRO A 184 -12.98 8.93 13.15
CA PRO A 184 -11.60 8.92 13.62
C PRO A 184 -10.74 7.93 12.85
N PRO A 185 -9.54 8.33 12.37
CA PRO A 185 -8.67 7.49 11.56
C PRO A 185 -8.30 6.16 12.22
N LEU A 186 -8.15 6.14 13.55
CA LEU A 186 -7.87 4.92 14.31
C LEU A 186 -9.02 3.90 14.21
N VAL A 187 -10.28 4.38 14.13
CA VAL A 187 -11.47 3.53 13.92
C VAL A 187 -11.45 2.91 12.53
N ILE A 188 -11.08 3.71 11.52
CA ILE A 188 -10.95 3.24 10.13
C ILE A 188 -9.84 2.18 10.05
N ALA A 189 -8.66 2.45 10.62
CA ALA A 189 -7.56 1.52 10.62
C ALA A 189 -7.92 0.20 11.33
N THR A 190 -8.36 0.27 12.58
CA THR A 190 -8.68 -0.93 13.37
C THR A 190 -9.82 -1.73 12.75
N GLY A 191 -10.92 -1.06 12.39
CA GLY A 191 -12.09 -1.71 11.79
C GLY A 191 -11.77 -2.35 10.43
N SER A 192 -10.92 -1.73 9.62
CA SER A 192 -10.47 -2.32 8.35
C SER A 192 -9.63 -3.58 8.57
N GLN A 193 -8.71 -3.60 9.54
CA GLN A 193 -7.95 -4.81 9.85
C GLN A 193 -8.85 -5.92 10.42
N MET A 194 -9.84 -5.58 11.25
CA MET A 194 -10.83 -6.55 11.74
C MET A 194 -11.64 -7.16 10.60
N GLY A 195 -12.13 -6.36 9.66
CA GLY A 195 -12.86 -6.84 8.48
C GLY A 195 -12.02 -7.75 7.60
N ALA A 196 -10.78 -7.37 7.34
CA ALA A 196 -9.82 -8.20 6.60
C ALA A 196 -9.50 -9.50 7.34
N CYS A 197 -9.33 -9.46 8.67
CA CYS A 197 -9.07 -10.64 9.49
C CYS A 197 -10.23 -11.65 9.42
N LEU A 198 -11.47 -11.19 9.54
CA LEU A 198 -12.64 -12.05 9.43
C LEU A 198 -12.80 -12.65 8.02
N PHE A 199 -12.53 -11.85 6.99
CA PHE A 199 -12.56 -12.33 5.60
C PHE A 199 -11.51 -13.41 5.32
N LEU A 200 -10.32 -13.27 5.91
CA LEU A 200 -9.18 -14.14 5.66
C LEU A 200 -9.09 -15.36 6.57
N ILE A 201 -9.90 -15.45 7.64
CA ILE A 201 -9.76 -16.52 8.64
C ILE A 201 -9.93 -17.91 8.03
N LEU A 202 -10.97 -18.11 7.22
CA LEU A 202 -11.22 -19.43 6.61
C LEU A 202 -10.12 -19.80 5.61
N PRO A 203 -9.78 -18.99 4.59
CA PRO A 203 -8.70 -19.34 3.68
C PRO A 203 -7.33 -19.39 4.36
N GLY A 204 -7.07 -18.52 5.35
CA GLY A 204 -5.81 -18.52 6.09
C GLY A 204 -5.59 -19.79 6.91
N LEU A 205 -6.66 -20.37 7.46
CA LEU A 205 -6.61 -21.66 8.16
C LEU A 205 -6.58 -22.83 7.17
N TRP A 206 -7.29 -22.74 6.05
CA TRP A 206 -7.33 -23.83 5.06
C TRP A 206 -5.98 -24.04 4.37
N PHE A 207 -5.30 -22.94 4.00
CA PHE A 207 -4.00 -22.97 3.33
C PHE A 207 -2.82 -22.85 4.33
N HIS A 208 -2.95 -23.41 5.55
CA HIS A 208 -1.88 -23.38 6.54
C HIS A 208 -0.62 -24.09 6.05
N PRO A 209 0.57 -23.71 6.51
CA PRO A 209 1.82 -24.33 6.11
C PRO A 209 1.89 -25.78 6.57
N THR A 210 2.38 -26.67 5.71
CA THR A 210 2.57 -28.09 6.03
C THR A 210 3.82 -28.36 6.85
N GLN A 211 4.79 -27.42 6.80
CA GLN A 211 6.03 -27.48 7.57
C GLN A 211 6.03 -26.40 8.64
N VAL A 212 6.72 -26.64 9.75
CA VAL A 212 6.87 -25.65 10.83
C VAL A 212 7.71 -24.49 10.33
N PRO A 213 7.16 -23.26 10.28
CA PRO A 213 7.92 -22.09 9.84
C PRO A 213 9.09 -21.79 10.76
N THR A 214 10.17 -21.28 10.19
CA THR A 214 11.38 -20.91 10.95
C THR A 214 11.14 -19.71 11.87
N ALA A 215 11.99 -19.52 12.88
CA ALA A 215 11.95 -18.35 13.75
C ALA A 215 12.05 -17.03 12.98
N SER A 216 12.84 -16.99 11.89
CA SER A 216 12.95 -15.81 11.02
C SER A 216 11.64 -15.45 10.32
N ALA A 217 10.85 -16.44 9.90
CA ALA A 217 9.53 -16.20 9.30
C ALA A 217 8.53 -15.65 10.32
N TRP A 218 8.57 -16.11 11.58
CA TRP A 218 7.77 -15.55 12.66
C TRP A 218 8.16 -14.12 13.00
N VAL A 219 9.47 -13.82 13.05
CA VAL A 219 9.96 -12.43 13.20
C VAL A 219 9.48 -11.57 12.05
N GLY A 220 9.62 -12.02 10.81
CA GLY A 220 9.11 -11.33 9.63
C GLY A 220 7.61 -11.05 9.73
N LEU A 221 6.83 -12.02 10.21
CA LEU A 221 5.39 -11.88 10.42
C LEU A 221 5.05 -10.80 11.46
N LEU A 222 5.75 -10.79 12.58
CA LEU A 222 5.58 -9.74 13.60
C LEU A 222 5.97 -8.37 13.04
N MET A 223 7.04 -8.29 12.24
CA MET A 223 7.44 -7.05 11.59
C MET A 223 6.38 -6.52 10.62
N ILE A 224 5.77 -7.37 9.77
CA ILE A 224 4.72 -6.89 8.86
C ILE A 224 3.41 -6.58 9.56
N GLY A 225 3.03 -7.31 10.60
CA GLY A 225 1.77 -7.11 11.34
C GLY A 225 1.85 -5.96 12.34
N ALA A 226 2.79 -5.99 13.26
CA ALA A 226 2.91 -5.00 14.32
C ALA A 226 3.57 -3.70 13.85
N VAL A 227 4.69 -3.80 13.10
CA VAL A 227 5.46 -2.61 12.71
C VAL A 227 4.91 -2.02 11.42
N SER A 228 4.87 -2.82 10.33
CA SER A 228 4.52 -2.28 9.01
C SER A 228 3.01 -2.08 8.79
N THR A 229 2.17 -2.57 9.70
CA THR A 229 0.73 -2.32 9.67
C THR A 229 0.31 -1.48 10.86
N ALA A 230 0.36 -1.96 12.09
CA ALA A 230 -0.19 -1.24 13.24
C ALA A 230 0.58 0.05 13.56
N LEU A 231 1.89 -0.03 13.81
CA LEU A 231 2.71 1.13 14.13
C LEU A 231 2.76 2.12 12.96
N ALA A 232 2.88 1.61 11.73
CA ALA A 232 2.87 2.43 10.52
C ALA A 232 1.58 3.25 10.39
N TYR A 233 0.40 2.68 10.67
CA TYR A 233 -0.85 3.44 10.70
C TYR A 233 -0.86 4.51 11.78
N MET A 234 -0.34 4.23 12.97
CA MET A 234 -0.24 5.24 14.05
C MET A 234 0.66 6.41 13.61
N LEU A 235 1.83 6.13 13.01
CA LEU A 235 2.72 7.16 12.47
C LEU A 235 2.07 7.94 11.33
N TYR A 236 1.39 7.24 10.42
CA TYR A 236 0.69 7.83 9.29
C TYR A 236 -0.37 8.84 9.73
N PHE A 237 -1.21 8.46 10.72
CA PHE A 237 -2.23 9.37 11.24
C PHE A 237 -1.65 10.54 12.03
N ARG A 238 -0.57 10.32 12.76
CA ARG A 238 0.18 11.40 13.43
C ARG A 238 0.76 12.39 12.41
N LEU A 239 1.29 11.88 11.30
CA LEU A 239 1.77 12.71 10.20
C LEU A 239 0.64 13.49 9.53
N ILE A 240 -0.52 12.88 9.27
CA ILE A 240 -1.69 13.57 8.71
C ILE A 240 -2.09 14.75 9.61
N ALA A 241 -2.13 14.56 10.92
CA ALA A 241 -2.46 15.62 11.87
C ALA A 241 -1.44 16.77 11.84
N LYS A 242 -0.15 16.48 11.58
CA LYS A 242 0.93 17.48 11.55
C LYS A 242 1.06 18.19 10.19
N THR A 243 0.85 17.50 9.08
CA THR A 243 1.23 17.96 7.74
C THR A 243 0.08 18.02 6.75
N GLY A 244 -1.06 17.40 7.10
CA GLY A 244 -2.20 17.21 6.22
C GLY A 244 -2.08 15.96 5.34
N GLY A 245 -3.22 15.47 4.84
CA GLY A 245 -3.31 14.20 4.11
C GLY A 245 -2.49 14.16 2.83
N SER A 246 -2.55 15.21 2.00
CA SER A 246 -1.85 15.26 0.71
C SER A 246 -0.32 15.14 0.85
N ARG A 247 0.27 15.80 1.86
CA ARG A 247 1.72 15.70 2.11
C ARG A 247 2.10 14.34 2.67
N THR A 248 1.28 13.79 3.57
CA THR A 248 1.55 12.48 4.15
C THR A 248 1.48 11.38 3.10
N LEU A 249 0.55 11.45 2.15
CA LEU A 249 0.47 10.51 1.03
C LEU A 249 1.75 10.46 0.18
N SER A 250 2.52 11.56 0.12
CA SER A 250 3.78 11.57 -0.63
C SER A 250 4.83 10.60 -0.06
N VAL A 251 4.64 10.07 1.15
CA VAL A 251 5.51 9.01 1.70
C VAL A 251 5.54 7.77 0.81
N THR A 252 4.46 7.50 0.06
CA THR A 252 4.38 6.35 -0.85
C THR A 252 5.45 6.38 -1.95
N TYR A 253 5.98 7.56 -2.29
CA TYR A 253 7.08 7.69 -3.26
C TYR A 253 8.44 7.25 -2.69
N LEU A 254 8.59 7.23 -1.35
CA LEU A 254 9.79 6.69 -0.70
C LEU A 254 9.76 5.16 -0.60
N VAL A 255 8.57 4.56 -0.65
CA VAL A 255 8.39 3.10 -0.50
C VAL A 255 9.23 2.31 -1.51
N PRO A 256 9.18 2.59 -2.83
CA PRO A 256 10.03 1.85 -3.79
C PRO A 256 11.52 2.07 -3.58
N LEU A 257 11.91 3.27 -3.15
CA LEU A 257 13.33 3.56 -2.86
C LEU A 257 13.84 2.58 -1.80
N PHE A 258 13.16 2.52 -0.66
CA PHE A 258 13.56 1.63 0.43
C PHE A 258 13.36 0.15 0.10
N ALA A 259 12.27 -0.22 -0.59
CA ALA A 259 12.03 -1.60 -0.99
C ALA A 259 13.14 -2.13 -1.93
N ASN A 260 13.58 -1.32 -2.89
CA ASN A 260 14.68 -1.70 -3.79
C ASN A 260 16.02 -1.76 -3.05
N ILE A 261 16.35 -0.78 -2.21
CA ILE A 261 17.61 -0.81 -1.43
C ILE A 261 17.64 -2.06 -0.54
N ILE A 262 16.57 -2.32 0.21
CA ILE A 262 16.52 -3.45 1.14
C ILE A 262 16.46 -4.79 0.37
N GLY A 263 15.74 -4.84 -0.77
CA GLY A 263 15.69 -6.02 -1.65
C GLY A 263 17.07 -6.39 -2.22
N VAL A 264 17.85 -5.40 -2.65
CA VAL A 264 19.24 -5.64 -3.11
C VAL A 264 20.13 -6.11 -1.98
N VAL A 265 20.04 -5.48 -0.79
CA VAL A 265 20.96 -5.77 0.33
C VAL A 265 20.65 -7.10 1.02
N PHE A 266 19.37 -7.47 1.16
CA PHE A 266 18.97 -8.64 1.97
C PHE A 266 18.46 -9.83 1.16
N LEU A 267 18.10 -9.63 -0.12
CA LEU A 267 17.53 -10.67 -0.97
C LEU A 267 18.33 -10.88 -2.27
N ASP A 268 19.49 -10.22 -2.42
CA ASP A 268 20.31 -10.25 -3.63
C ASP A 268 19.54 -9.94 -4.93
N GLU A 269 18.51 -9.08 -4.82
CA GLU A 269 17.68 -8.69 -5.97
C GLU A 269 18.48 -7.79 -6.93
N THR A 270 18.39 -8.07 -8.22
CA THR A 270 19.05 -7.26 -9.25
C THR A 270 18.13 -6.12 -9.73
N LEU A 271 18.67 -4.91 -9.77
CA LEU A 271 18.00 -3.75 -10.35
C LEU A 271 18.32 -3.66 -11.84
N SER A 272 17.38 -4.00 -12.70
CA SER A 272 17.54 -3.76 -14.13
C SER A 272 17.29 -2.29 -14.48
N LEU A 273 18.02 -1.77 -15.50
CA LEU A 273 17.77 -0.42 -16.03
C LEU A 273 16.30 -0.20 -16.39
N ARG A 274 15.63 -1.23 -16.86
CA ARG A 274 14.20 -1.19 -17.20
C ARG A 274 13.33 -0.92 -15.97
N ILE A 275 13.58 -1.59 -14.83
CA ILE A 275 12.86 -1.33 -13.57
C ILE A 275 13.04 0.12 -13.15
N LEU A 276 14.24 0.67 -13.30
CA LEU A 276 14.52 2.07 -12.97
C LEU A 276 13.79 3.05 -13.90
N LEU A 277 13.82 2.83 -15.21
CA LEU A 277 13.17 3.72 -16.19
C LEU A 277 11.65 3.67 -16.09
N CYS A 278 11.05 2.48 -16.09
CA CYS A 278 9.60 2.32 -15.97
C CYS A 278 9.09 2.77 -14.60
N GLY A 279 9.85 2.46 -13.52
CA GLY A 279 9.56 2.92 -12.18
C GLY A 279 9.61 4.45 -12.07
N GLY A 280 10.62 5.09 -12.66
CA GLY A 280 10.72 6.54 -12.77
C GLY A 280 9.51 7.15 -13.48
N LEU A 281 9.05 6.54 -14.57
CA LEU A 281 7.87 6.97 -15.32
C LEU A 281 6.58 6.85 -14.49
N ILE A 282 6.42 5.74 -13.76
CA ILE A 282 5.29 5.53 -12.85
C ILE A 282 5.29 6.57 -11.73
N LEU A 283 6.43 6.79 -11.09
CA LEU A 283 6.58 7.76 -10.00
C LEU A 283 6.29 9.19 -10.48
N LEU A 284 6.85 9.58 -11.63
CA LEU A 284 6.61 10.89 -12.24
C LEU A 284 5.13 11.08 -12.58
N GLY A 285 4.53 10.11 -13.27
CA GLY A 285 3.11 10.13 -13.63
C GLY A 285 2.21 10.23 -12.42
N THR A 286 2.49 9.47 -11.38
CA THR A 286 1.74 9.48 -10.12
C THR A 286 1.91 10.82 -9.38
N ALA A 287 3.11 11.39 -9.35
CA ALA A 287 3.37 12.70 -8.75
C ALA A 287 2.61 13.82 -9.47
N MET A 288 2.56 13.78 -10.81
CA MET A 288 1.76 14.71 -11.61
C MET A 288 0.24 14.53 -11.38
N ALA A 289 -0.24 13.28 -11.33
CA ALA A 289 -1.64 12.97 -11.04
C ALA A 289 -2.08 13.48 -9.66
N ASN A 290 -1.18 13.46 -8.67
CA ASN A 290 -1.42 14.05 -7.35
C ASN A 290 -1.24 15.58 -7.31
N GLY A 291 -0.90 16.22 -8.44
CA GLY A 291 -0.74 17.67 -8.56
C GLY A 291 0.55 18.23 -7.97
N MET A 292 1.57 17.39 -7.72
CA MET A 292 2.84 17.85 -7.11
C MET A 292 3.60 18.83 -7.99
N PHE A 293 3.58 18.69 -9.31
CA PHE A 293 4.26 19.57 -10.28
C PHE A 293 3.28 20.45 -11.05
N MET A 294 2.11 20.78 -10.45
CA MET A 294 1.14 21.64 -11.12
C MET A 294 1.72 23.06 -11.28
N PRO A 295 1.85 23.56 -12.52
CA PRO A 295 2.31 24.92 -12.78
C PRO A 295 1.45 25.95 -12.04
N ALA A 296 2.06 27.05 -11.55
CA ALA A 296 1.38 28.03 -10.73
C ALA A 296 0.13 28.65 -11.39
N PHE A 297 0.14 28.78 -12.72
CA PHE A 297 -0.99 29.31 -13.50
C PHE A 297 -2.20 28.34 -13.57
N LEU A 298 -2.02 27.02 -13.34
CA LEU A 298 -3.10 26.04 -13.32
C LEU A 298 -3.69 25.82 -11.90
N ARG A 299 -3.05 26.35 -10.86
CA ARG A 299 -3.51 26.23 -9.46
C ARG A 299 -4.69 27.16 -9.11
N ARG A 300 -5.07 28.07 -10.02
CA ARG A 300 -6.11 29.10 -9.78
C ARG A 300 -7.48 28.81 -10.42
N ARG A 301 -7.74 27.60 -10.83
CA ARG A 301 -9.09 27.21 -11.34
C ARG A 301 -9.75 26.18 -10.45
#